data_7ff933b9365055b5187eaa36f7e8e886
#
_entry.id   7ff933b9365055b5187eaa36f7e8e886
#
_cell.length_a   1.000
_cell.length_b   1.000
_cell.length_c   1.000
_cell.angle_alpha   90.00
_cell.angle_beta   90.00
_cell.angle_gamma   90.00
#
_symmetry.space_group_name_H-M   'P 1'
#
loop_
_entity.id
_entity.type
_entity.pdbx_description
1 polymer ?
#
loop_
_entity_poly.entity_id
_entity_poly.type
_entity_poly.pdbx_seq_one_letter_code
_entity_poly.pdbx_strand_id
1 'polypeptide(L)'
;MHKNQVQPIPPPRMGALPYLELSNFIPQGLLDSINAAGRITFHAVGDTGAAKVSPRETAATAIAQEAAVADAMVQDVQTGGDNGPSFFFHLGDVVYNFGEAQYYYDQFYEPYREYDRPIFAIPGNHDGMAYGSSSSAPQVPTLAAFLANFCSAAPGP
;
A
#
# COMPACT_ATOMS: atom_id res chain seq x y z
N MET A 1 -22.75 -18.18 5.78
CA MET A 1 -21.39 -17.69 5.50
C MET A 1 -21.42 -17.03 4.14
N HIS A 2 -21.37 -15.71 4.07
CA HIS A 2 -21.26 -15.02 2.79
C HIS A 2 -19.85 -15.24 2.28
N LYS A 3 -19.73 -15.82 1.09
CA LYS A 3 -18.45 -15.89 0.41
C LYS A 3 -18.13 -14.46 -0.03
N ASN A 4 -17.16 -13.83 0.60
CA ASN A 4 -16.59 -12.58 0.12
C ASN A 4 -16.09 -12.82 -1.31
N GLN A 5 -16.62 -12.06 -2.24
CA GLN A 5 -16.20 -12.15 -3.63
C GLN A 5 -15.11 -11.09 -3.87
N VAL A 6 -13.98 -11.55 -4.34
CA VAL A 6 -12.92 -10.64 -4.80
C VAL A 6 -13.37 -10.01 -6.11
N GLN A 7 -13.26 -8.71 -6.20
CA GLN A 7 -13.61 -7.94 -7.40
C GLN A 7 -12.57 -8.21 -8.50
N PRO A 8 -13.00 -8.30 -9.77
CA PRO A 8 -12.06 -8.41 -10.87
C PRO A 8 -11.23 -7.13 -10.99
N ILE A 9 -9.94 -7.29 -11.22
CA ILE A 9 -9.06 -6.16 -11.53
C ILE A 9 -9.53 -5.55 -12.88
N PRO A 10 -9.71 -4.24 -12.95
CA PRO A 10 -10.10 -3.60 -14.20
C PRO A 10 -9.01 -3.78 -15.28
N PRO A 11 -9.37 -3.79 -16.56
CA PRO A 11 -8.39 -3.84 -17.63
C PRO A 11 -7.47 -2.61 -17.55
N PRO A 12 -6.22 -2.72 -18.02
CA PRO A 12 -5.31 -1.60 -18.12
C PRO A 12 -5.94 -0.45 -18.92
N ARG A 13 -5.64 0.79 -18.55
CA ARG A 13 -6.04 1.96 -19.37
C ARG A 13 -5.42 1.83 -20.75
N MET A 14 -6.17 2.25 -21.78
CA MET A 14 -5.63 2.29 -23.14
C MET A 14 -4.33 3.12 -23.17
N GLY A 15 -3.27 2.54 -23.74
CA GLY A 15 -1.94 3.16 -23.78
C GLY A 15 -1.11 2.96 -22.53
N ALA A 16 -1.62 2.26 -21.50
CA ALA A 16 -0.81 1.89 -20.35
C ALA A 16 0.31 0.93 -20.76
N LEU A 17 1.53 1.25 -20.35
CA LEU A 17 2.70 0.40 -20.56
C LEU A 17 2.74 -0.69 -19.49
N PRO A 18 3.18 -1.91 -19.84
CA PRO A 18 3.25 -3.02 -18.89
C PRO A 18 4.49 -2.94 -17.97
N TYR A 19 5.11 -1.79 -17.84
CA TYR A 19 6.29 -1.54 -17.02
C TYR A 19 6.23 -0.15 -16.39
N LEU A 20 6.92 0.01 -15.28
CA LEU A 20 7.08 1.24 -14.55
C LEU A 20 8.51 1.76 -14.75
N GLU A 21 8.63 2.97 -15.28
CA GLU A 21 9.93 3.65 -15.41
C GLU A 21 10.29 4.33 -14.10
N LEU A 22 11.26 3.77 -13.36
CA LEU A 22 11.68 4.31 -12.06
C LEU A 22 12.19 5.74 -12.15
N SER A 23 12.78 6.13 -13.27
CA SER A 23 13.24 7.50 -13.52
C SER A 23 12.14 8.58 -13.43
N ASN A 24 10.88 8.19 -13.52
CA ASN A 24 9.76 9.12 -13.35
C ASN A 24 9.43 9.38 -11.87
N PHE A 25 9.95 8.59 -10.95
CA PHE A 25 9.55 8.61 -9.54
C PHE A 25 10.72 8.76 -8.58
N ILE A 26 11.90 8.31 -8.98
CA ILE A 26 13.12 8.32 -8.15
C ILE A 26 14.00 9.50 -8.56
N PRO A 27 14.50 10.30 -7.61
CA PRO A 27 15.41 11.40 -7.91
C PRO A 27 16.66 10.95 -8.67
N GLN A 28 17.14 11.75 -9.61
CA GLN A 28 18.27 11.41 -10.48
C GLN A 28 19.53 10.99 -9.69
N GLY A 29 19.86 11.69 -8.60
CA GLY A 29 21.02 11.33 -7.78
C GLY A 29 20.94 9.92 -7.19
N LEU A 30 19.74 9.48 -6.81
CA LEU A 30 19.53 8.12 -6.32
C LEU A 30 19.60 7.09 -7.45
N LEU A 31 19.11 7.41 -8.65
CA LEU A 31 19.28 6.56 -9.84
C LEU A 31 20.75 6.40 -10.21
N ASP A 32 21.53 7.46 -10.12
CA ASP A 32 22.97 7.42 -10.38
C ASP A 32 23.68 6.51 -9.38
N SER A 33 23.31 6.57 -8.10
CA SER A 33 23.83 5.68 -7.05
C SER A 33 23.44 4.22 -7.30
N ILE A 34 22.21 3.93 -7.69
CA ILE A 34 21.73 2.59 -8.08
C ILE A 34 22.56 2.05 -9.25
N ASN A 35 22.75 2.86 -10.29
CA ASN A 35 23.50 2.46 -11.48
C ASN A 35 24.98 2.21 -11.15
N ALA A 36 25.60 3.07 -10.35
CA ALA A 36 26.97 2.91 -9.91
C ALA A 36 27.18 1.67 -9.04
N ALA A 37 26.22 1.36 -8.17
CA ALA A 37 26.24 0.18 -7.30
C ALA A 37 25.89 -1.12 -8.04
N GLY A 38 25.23 -1.05 -9.20
CA GLY A 38 24.70 -2.21 -9.94
C GLY A 38 23.65 -3.00 -9.16
N ARG A 39 22.99 -2.38 -8.18
CA ARG A 39 21.96 -2.98 -7.35
C ARG A 39 20.93 -1.94 -6.92
N ILE A 40 19.72 -2.41 -6.65
CA ILE A 40 18.65 -1.62 -6.05
C ILE A 40 18.21 -2.26 -4.73
N THR A 41 18.02 -1.42 -3.71
CA THR A 41 17.46 -1.82 -2.42
C THR A 41 16.07 -1.20 -2.30
N PHE A 42 15.09 -1.92 -1.80
CA PHE A 42 13.75 -1.43 -1.57
C PHE A 42 13.07 -2.18 -0.43
N HIS A 43 12.08 -1.56 0.20
CA HIS A 43 11.21 -2.24 1.14
C HIS A 43 10.10 -3.00 0.41
N ALA A 44 9.74 -4.18 0.92
CA ALA A 44 8.61 -4.96 0.44
C ALA A 44 7.85 -5.50 1.65
N VAL A 45 6.63 -5.00 1.88
CA VAL A 45 5.77 -5.35 3.00
C VAL A 45 4.34 -5.48 2.51
N GLY A 46 3.59 -6.42 3.04
CA GLY A 46 2.15 -6.58 2.82
C GLY A 46 1.41 -6.82 4.13
N ASP A 47 0.10 -6.93 4.07
CA ASP A 47 -0.74 -7.20 5.24
C ASP A 47 -0.55 -6.15 6.36
N THR A 48 -0.43 -4.88 6.00
CA THR A 48 -0.11 -3.82 6.95
C THR A 48 -1.32 -3.22 7.64
N GLY A 49 -2.50 -3.33 7.03
CA GLY A 49 -3.71 -2.70 7.56
C GLY A 49 -4.01 -3.08 9.02
N ALA A 50 -4.23 -2.08 9.84
CA ALA A 50 -4.37 -2.19 11.29
C ALA A 50 -5.78 -2.61 11.73
N ALA A 51 -6.31 -3.72 11.19
CA ALA A 51 -7.58 -4.26 11.64
C ALA A 51 -7.40 -5.24 12.80
N LYS A 52 -8.49 -5.40 13.56
CA LYS A 52 -8.56 -6.44 14.58
C LYS A 52 -8.56 -7.83 13.94
N VAL A 53 -7.41 -8.44 13.82
CA VAL A 53 -7.23 -9.77 13.22
C VAL A 53 -7.43 -10.92 14.21
N SER A 54 -7.43 -10.67 15.52
CA SER A 54 -7.54 -11.68 16.58
C SER A 54 -8.47 -11.21 17.69
N PRO A 55 -9.24 -12.11 18.34
CA PRO A 55 -10.03 -11.77 19.53
C PRO A 55 -9.18 -11.24 20.71
N ARG A 56 -7.86 -11.44 20.67
CA ARG A 56 -6.91 -11.01 21.72
C ARG A 56 -6.21 -9.71 21.36
N GLU A 57 -6.40 -9.20 20.17
CA GLU A 57 -5.76 -7.98 19.67
C GLU A 57 -6.77 -6.84 19.64
N THR A 58 -6.35 -5.65 20.01
CA THR A 58 -7.13 -4.42 19.89
C THR A 58 -6.71 -3.65 18.64
N ALA A 59 -7.58 -2.80 18.10
CA ALA A 59 -7.22 -1.92 17.01
C ALA A 59 -6.01 -1.02 17.38
N ALA A 60 -5.95 -0.54 18.61
CA ALA A 60 -4.82 0.25 19.10
C ALA A 60 -3.49 -0.53 19.09
N THR A 61 -3.53 -1.83 19.41
CA THR A 61 -2.33 -2.68 19.35
C THR A 61 -1.89 -2.89 17.90
N ALA A 62 -2.82 -3.16 16.99
CA ALA A 62 -2.51 -3.33 15.57
C ALA A 62 -1.93 -2.05 14.95
N ILE A 63 -2.51 -0.90 15.23
CA ILE A 63 -1.99 0.42 14.80
C ILE A 63 -0.57 0.65 15.35
N ALA A 64 -0.32 0.33 16.62
CA ALA A 64 1.00 0.52 17.22
C ALA A 64 2.06 -0.42 16.61
N GLN A 65 1.69 -1.62 16.21
CA GLN A 65 2.58 -2.56 15.54
C GLN A 65 2.90 -2.10 14.11
N GLU A 66 1.91 -1.65 13.38
CA GLU A 66 2.09 -1.06 12.04
C GLU A 66 3.01 0.16 12.10
N ALA A 67 2.75 1.10 13.03
CA ALA A 67 3.58 2.28 13.23
C ALA A 67 5.04 1.90 13.55
N ALA A 68 5.28 0.89 14.38
CA ALA A 68 6.63 0.43 14.69
C ALA A 68 7.38 -0.12 13.47
N VAL A 69 6.68 -0.79 12.55
CA VAL A 69 7.26 -1.24 11.27
C VAL A 69 7.57 -0.06 10.39
N ALA A 70 6.63 0.89 10.25
CA ALA A 70 6.82 2.09 9.45
C ALA A 70 7.99 2.93 9.96
N ASP A 71 8.11 3.13 11.29
CA ASP A 71 9.23 3.84 11.91
C ASP A 71 10.58 3.17 11.61
N ALA A 72 10.66 1.84 11.68
CA ALA A 72 11.87 1.10 11.32
C ALA A 72 12.23 1.30 9.83
N MET A 73 11.24 1.29 8.94
CA MET A 73 11.46 1.55 7.51
C MET A 73 11.95 2.98 7.27
N VAL A 74 11.40 3.97 7.99
CA VAL A 74 11.89 5.36 7.94
C VAL A 74 13.34 5.45 8.40
N GLN A 75 13.69 4.77 9.50
CA GLN A 75 15.07 4.72 9.99
C GLN A 75 16.03 4.12 8.96
N ASP A 76 15.63 3.05 8.27
CA ASP A 76 16.43 2.45 7.20
C ASP A 76 16.69 3.43 6.04
N VAL A 77 15.69 4.22 5.66
CA VAL A 77 15.87 5.29 4.65
C VAL A 77 16.84 6.35 5.13
N GLN A 78 16.71 6.81 6.38
CA GLN A 78 17.53 7.89 6.95
C GLN A 78 19.00 7.48 7.16
N THR A 79 19.24 6.23 7.52
CA THR A 79 20.58 5.74 7.85
C THR A 79 21.29 5.03 6.71
N GLY A 80 20.55 4.55 5.70
CA GLY A 80 21.09 3.75 4.60
C GLY A 80 21.91 4.51 3.57
N GLY A 81 21.79 5.83 3.51
CA GLY A 81 22.49 6.66 2.52
C GLY A 81 22.22 6.19 1.09
N ASP A 82 23.27 6.14 0.25
CA ASP A 82 23.18 5.70 -1.15
C ASP A 82 22.85 4.20 -1.32
N ASN A 83 22.96 3.41 -0.26
CA ASN A 83 22.61 1.99 -0.24
C ASN A 83 21.27 1.71 0.44
N GLY A 84 20.60 2.74 0.94
CA GLY A 84 19.30 2.64 1.56
C GLY A 84 18.18 2.31 0.59
N PRO A 85 16.98 2.05 1.11
CA PRO A 85 15.82 1.77 0.28
C PRO A 85 15.46 2.92 -0.64
N SER A 86 15.24 2.62 -1.92
CA SER A 86 14.92 3.59 -2.97
C SER A 86 13.42 3.82 -3.10
N PHE A 87 12.62 2.85 -2.69
CA PHE A 87 11.15 2.90 -2.68
C PHE A 87 10.59 1.82 -1.75
N PHE A 88 9.31 1.89 -1.51
CA PHE A 88 8.52 0.86 -0.85
C PHE A 88 7.58 0.20 -1.87
N PHE A 89 7.58 -1.11 -1.94
CA PHE A 89 6.64 -1.90 -2.72
C PHE A 89 5.67 -2.62 -1.78
N HIS A 90 4.45 -2.09 -1.69
CA HIS A 90 3.41 -2.66 -0.85
C HIS A 90 2.76 -3.85 -1.54
N LEU A 91 2.80 -5.01 -0.89
CA LEU A 91 2.37 -6.29 -1.47
C LEU A 91 0.87 -6.57 -1.34
N GLY A 92 0.08 -5.59 -0.94
CA GLY A 92 -1.36 -5.68 -0.82
C GLY A 92 -1.85 -5.85 0.61
N ASP A 93 -3.18 -5.90 0.76
CA ASP A 93 -3.89 -5.82 2.02
C ASP A 93 -3.51 -4.57 2.81
N VAL A 94 -3.67 -3.43 2.13
CA VAL A 94 -3.32 -2.11 2.66
C VAL A 94 -4.28 -1.69 3.76
N VAL A 95 -5.57 -1.99 3.57
CA VAL A 95 -6.62 -1.62 4.52
C VAL A 95 -7.50 -2.81 4.87
N TYR A 96 -7.61 -3.09 6.14
CA TYR A 96 -8.50 -4.11 6.71
C TYR A 96 -9.77 -3.49 7.29
N ASN A 97 -10.95 -4.24 7.29
CA ASN A 97 -11.09 -5.64 6.85
C ASN A 97 -11.44 -5.79 5.35
N PHE A 98 -11.87 -4.75 4.64
CA PHE A 98 -12.43 -4.84 3.29
C PHE A 98 -11.95 -3.71 2.37
N GLY A 99 -10.83 -3.06 2.67
CA GLY A 99 -10.29 -1.98 1.87
C GLY A 99 -11.16 -0.72 1.84
N GLU A 100 -11.88 -0.41 2.94
CA GLU A 100 -12.82 0.70 2.99
C GLU A 100 -12.12 2.06 2.92
N ALA A 101 -12.61 2.94 2.06
CA ALA A 101 -12.02 4.25 1.79
C ALA A 101 -11.76 5.11 3.05
N GLN A 102 -12.67 5.07 4.04
CA GLN A 102 -12.56 5.87 5.26
C GLN A 102 -11.38 5.48 6.16
N TYR A 103 -10.77 4.31 5.97
CA TYR A 103 -9.68 3.84 6.82
C TYR A 103 -8.29 4.00 6.20
N TYR A 104 -8.19 4.50 4.96
CA TYR A 104 -6.89 4.73 4.31
C TYR A 104 -6.03 5.73 5.08
N TYR A 105 -6.66 6.78 5.66
CA TYR A 105 -5.90 7.74 6.46
C TYR A 105 -5.24 7.06 7.66
N ASP A 106 -6.02 6.34 8.47
CA ASP A 106 -5.53 5.76 9.73
C ASP A 106 -4.62 4.53 9.51
N GLN A 107 -4.88 3.75 8.44
CA GLN A 107 -4.18 2.49 8.21
C GLN A 107 -3.08 2.57 7.13
N PHE A 108 -2.91 3.71 6.48
CA PHE A 108 -1.87 3.87 5.47
C PHE A 108 -1.20 5.24 5.54
N TYR A 109 -1.93 6.34 5.37
CA TYR A 109 -1.29 7.65 5.29
C TYR A 109 -0.62 8.06 6.60
N GLU A 110 -1.27 7.88 7.73
CA GLU A 110 -0.72 8.25 9.03
C GLU A 110 0.51 7.43 9.44
N PRO A 111 0.51 6.07 9.32
CA PRO A 111 1.70 5.28 9.64
C PRO A 111 2.91 5.61 8.76
N TYR A 112 2.69 5.84 7.47
CA TYR A 112 3.78 6.05 6.50
C TYR A 112 4.06 7.53 6.18
N ARG A 113 3.51 8.49 6.93
CA ARG A 113 3.65 9.93 6.65
C ARG A 113 5.10 10.44 6.61
N GLU A 114 6.00 9.82 7.37
CA GLU A 114 7.41 10.19 7.44
C GLU A 114 8.28 9.40 6.42
N TYR A 115 7.67 8.51 5.66
CA TYR A 115 8.39 7.71 4.65
C TYR A 115 8.61 8.53 3.37
N ASP A 116 9.79 9.08 3.22
CA ASP A 116 10.11 10.07 2.17
C ASP A 116 10.61 9.42 0.85
N ARG A 117 10.10 8.26 0.48
CA ARG A 117 10.38 7.59 -0.79
C ARG A 117 9.07 7.22 -1.49
N PRO A 118 9.10 7.02 -2.83
CA PRO A 118 7.93 6.55 -3.55
C PRO A 118 7.37 5.26 -2.97
N ILE A 119 6.06 5.17 -2.90
CA ILE A 119 5.34 3.96 -2.48
C ILE A 119 4.54 3.45 -3.68
N PHE A 120 4.85 2.24 -4.11
CA PHE A 120 4.10 1.50 -5.13
C PHE A 120 3.31 0.39 -4.45
N ALA A 121 2.14 0.06 -4.96
CA ALA A 121 1.31 -0.98 -4.36
C ALA A 121 0.64 -1.86 -5.41
N ILE A 122 0.38 -3.10 -5.03
CA ILE A 122 -0.59 -3.98 -5.68
C ILE A 122 -1.73 -4.24 -4.71
N PRO A 123 -2.98 -4.45 -5.18
CA PRO A 123 -4.08 -4.77 -4.29
C PRO A 123 -3.95 -6.20 -3.78
N GLY A 124 -4.19 -6.40 -2.49
CA GLY A 124 -4.43 -7.71 -1.90
C GLY A 124 -5.91 -8.12 -2.02
N ASN A 125 -6.26 -9.24 -1.43
CA ASN A 125 -7.64 -9.71 -1.49
C ASN A 125 -8.58 -8.85 -0.62
N HIS A 126 -8.11 -8.29 0.50
CA HIS A 126 -8.90 -7.40 1.34
C HIS A 126 -9.16 -6.05 0.67
N ASP A 127 -8.22 -5.51 -0.10
CA ASP A 127 -8.40 -4.26 -0.85
C ASP A 127 -9.44 -4.38 -1.98
N GLY A 128 -9.65 -5.58 -2.51
CA GLY A 128 -10.59 -5.86 -3.60
C GLY A 128 -11.83 -6.64 -3.21
N MET A 129 -12.09 -6.82 -1.91
CA MET A 129 -13.20 -7.61 -1.43
C MET A 129 -14.51 -6.82 -1.52
N ALA A 130 -15.55 -7.42 -2.09
CA ALA A 130 -16.90 -6.87 -2.03
C ALA A 130 -17.62 -7.44 -0.80
N TYR A 131 -18.21 -6.60 0.00
CA TYR A 131 -18.95 -7.02 1.20
C TYR A 131 -20.32 -6.36 1.29
N GLY A 132 -21.22 -7.01 2.03
CA GLY A 132 -22.53 -6.48 2.36
C GLY A 132 -22.98 -6.98 3.73
N SER A 133 -23.83 -6.23 4.40
CA SER A 133 -24.34 -6.56 5.73
C SER A 133 -25.30 -7.77 5.75
N SER A 134 -25.83 -8.16 4.59
CA SER A 134 -26.69 -9.34 4.40
C SER A 134 -26.65 -9.79 2.94
N SER A 135 -27.22 -10.97 2.65
CA SER A 135 -27.32 -11.48 1.26
C SER A 135 -28.16 -10.60 0.33
N SER A 136 -29.01 -9.75 0.89
CA SER A 136 -29.87 -8.82 0.16
C SER A 136 -29.36 -7.38 0.15
N ALA A 137 -28.32 -7.06 0.93
CA ALA A 137 -27.74 -5.73 0.92
C ALA A 137 -26.86 -5.54 -0.34
N PRO A 138 -26.82 -4.31 -0.90
CA PRO A 138 -25.88 -3.99 -1.95
C PRO A 138 -24.44 -4.26 -1.47
N GLN A 139 -23.64 -4.90 -2.31
CA GLN A 139 -22.23 -5.06 -2.03
C GLN A 139 -21.50 -3.72 -2.18
N VAL A 140 -20.58 -3.45 -1.28
CA VAL A 140 -19.74 -2.25 -1.32
C VAL A 140 -18.47 -2.58 -2.11
N PRO A 141 -18.24 -1.95 -3.27
CA PRO A 141 -17.04 -2.16 -4.04
C PRO A 141 -15.86 -1.38 -3.41
N THR A 142 -14.89 -2.10 -2.86
CA THR A 142 -13.77 -1.49 -2.15
C THR A 142 -12.54 -1.29 -3.02
N LEU A 143 -12.37 -2.06 -4.10
CA LEU A 143 -11.27 -1.88 -5.06
C LEU A 143 -11.18 -0.44 -5.61
N ALA A 144 -12.31 0.26 -5.69
CA ALA A 144 -12.34 1.66 -6.13
C ALA A 144 -11.53 2.57 -5.19
N ALA A 145 -11.50 2.30 -3.89
CA ALA A 145 -10.68 3.05 -2.93
C ALA A 145 -9.19 2.81 -3.18
N PHE A 146 -8.76 1.57 -3.37
CA PHE A 146 -7.38 1.25 -3.74
C PHE A 146 -6.98 1.97 -5.04
N LEU A 147 -7.82 1.89 -6.07
CA LEU A 147 -7.53 2.52 -7.36
C LEU A 147 -7.45 4.06 -7.25
N ALA A 148 -8.28 4.66 -6.41
CA ALA A 148 -8.23 6.10 -6.17
C ALA A 148 -6.93 6.54 -5.50
N ASN A 149 -6.42 5.75 -4.56
CA ASN A 149 -5.19 6.07 -3.81
C ASN A 149 -3.91 5.75 -4.59
N PHE A 150 -3.86 4.64 -5.34
CA PHE A 150 -2.62 4.20 -5.99
C PHE A 150 -2.61 4.30 -7.52
N CYS A 151 -3.76 4.45 -8.15
CA CYS A 151 -3.89 4.47 -9.62
C CYS A 151 -4.51 5.76 -10.15
N SER A 152 -4.73 6.76 -9.30
CA SER A 152 -5.25 8.07 -9.71
C SER A 152 -4.16 8.89 -10.38
N ALA A 153 -4.56 9.71 -11.38
CA ALA A 153 -3.67 10.71 -11.96
C ALA A 153 -3.54 11.97 -11.09
N ALA A 154 -4.42 12.14 -10.11
CA ALA A 154 -4.34 13.21 -9.12
C ALA A 154 -3.58 12.71 -7.87
N PRO A 155 -2.86 13.57 -7.16
CA PRO A 155 -2.35 13.24 -5.83
C PRO A 155 -3.50 12.76 -4.95
N GLY A 156 -3.23 11.78 -4.08
CA GLY A 156 -4.19 11.34 -3.06
C GLY A 156 -4.59 12.49 -2.13
N PRO A 157 -5.56 12.23 -1.25
CA PRO A 157 -6.08 13.25 -0.34
C PRO A 157 -5.00 13.81 0.58
#